data_cccda5019412aa812aa72686f72b4ade
#
_entry.id   cccda5019412aa812aa72686f72b4ade
#
_cell.length_a   1.000
_cell.length_b   1.000
_cell.length_c   1.000
_cell.angle_alpha   90.00
_cell.angle_beta   90.00
_cell.angle_gamma   90.00
#
_symmetry.space_group_name_H-M   'P 1'
#
loop_
_entity.id
_entity.type
_entity.pdbx_description
1 polymer ?
#
loop_
_entity_poly.entity_id
_entity_poly.type
_entity_poly.pdbx_seq_one_letter_code
_entity_poly.pdbx_strand_id
1 'polypeptide(L)'
;MVTNINQLDPINGLYTYAEYLLWKFEERVELFKGKLFKMAAPSIDHQRISRRLTLLLGNYFIGKPCELFTAPFDVVLPSKEGTDNTVLQPDLCVVCDPEKLADGKRCYGAPDWVLEIVSPSNAEKELNKKLALYEEAQVAEYWVVRPEEKELDRFVLQNGKYTVLR
;
A
#
# COMPACT_ATOMS: atom_id res chain seq x y z
N MET A 1 -1.97 19.40 -16.12
CA MET A 1 -2.34 19.26 -14.69
C MET A 1 -3.79 18.79 -14.64
N VAL A 2 -4.07 17.66 -14.01
CA VAL A 2 -5.43 17.09 -13.88
C VAL A 2 -6.00 17.54 -12.54
N THR A 3 -7.12 18.25 -12.57
CA THR A 3 -7.75 18.85 -11.37
C THR A 3 -9.06 18.19 -10.97
N ASN A 4 -9.54 17.24 -11.77
CA ASN A 4 -10.73 16.48 -11.49
C ASN A 4 -10.53 15.03 -11.94
N ILE A 5 -10.83 14.07 -11.09
CA ILE A 5 -10.66 12.65 -11.36
C ILE A 5 -11.46 12.17 -12.59
N ASN A 6 -12.57 12.83 -12.91
CA ASN A 6 -13.38 12.50 -14.10
C ASN A 6 -12.71 12.87 -15.43
N GLN A 7 -11.57 13.56 -15.40
CA GLN A 7 -10.72 13.81 -16.59
C GLN A 7 -9.86 12.56 -16.94
N LEU A 8 -9.76 11.60 -16.03
CA LEU A 8 -9.04 10.36 -16.23
C LEU A 8 -9.99 9.28 -16.77
N ASP A 9 -9.44 8.38 -17.59
CA ASP A 9 -10.16 7.19 -18.06
C ASP A 9 -9.91 6.01 -17.09
N PRO A 10 -10.88 5.67 -16.21
CA PRO A 10 -10.68 4.59 -15.24
C PRO A 10 -10.73 3.19 -15.87
N ILE A 11 -11.21 3.07 -17.10
CA ILE A 11 -11.40 1.77 -17.79
C ILE A 11 -10.18 1.43 -18.66
N ASN A 12 -9.82 2.34 -19.57
CA ASN A 12 -8.77 2.08 -20.57
C ASN A 12 -7.47 2.80 -20.25
N GLY A 13 -7.50 3.86 -19.43
CA GLY A 13 -6.31 4.62 -19.06
C GLY A 13 -5.23 3.75 -18.43
N LEU A 14 -3.98 4.01 -18.78
CA LEU A 14 -2.78 3.45 -18.16
C LEU A 14 -1.88 4.63 -17.79
N TYR A 15 -1.61 4.77 -16.51
CA TYR A 15 -0.92 5.92 -15.95
C TYR A 15 0.39 5.52 -15.29
N THR A 16 1.33 6.44 -15.32
CA THR A 16 2.62 6.33 -14.65
C THR A 16 2.64 7.11 -13.35
N TYR A 17 3.62 6.86 -12.49
CA TYR A 17 3.83 7.66 -11.29
C TYR A 17 4.14 9.13 -11.62
N ALA A 18 4.84 9.40 -12.71
CA ALA A 18 5.11 10.76 -13.15
C ALA A 18 3.83 11.55 -13.47
N GLU A 19 2.84 10.89 -14.09
CA GLU A 19 1.52 11.48 -14.33
C GLU A 19 0.72 11.64 -13.03
N TYR A 20 0.74 10.64 -12.15
CA TYR A 20 0.12 10.66 -10.82
C TYR A 20 0.56 11.90 -10.01
N LEU A 21 1.84 12.26 -10.03
CA LEU A 21 2.37 13.44 -9.33
C LEU A 21 1.81 14.78 -9.86
N LEU A 22 1.27 14.80 -11.06
CA LEU A 22 0.68 16.01 -11.68
C LEU A 22 -0.80 16.18 -11.34
N TRP A 23 -1.42 15.21 -10.68
CA TRP A 23 -2.83 15.27 -10.30
C TRP A 23 -3.04 16.17 -9.09
N LYS A 24 -4.13 16.96 -9.13
CA LYS A 24 -4.49 17.97 -8.12
C LYS A 24 -5.98 17.91 -7.81
N PHE A 25 -6.46 16.71 -7.44
CA PHE A 25 -7.82 16.48 -6.96
C PHE A 25 -7.79 15.91 -5.53
N GLU A 26 -8.92 15.94 -4.85
CA GLU A 26 -9.01 15.58 -3.43
C GLU A 26 -9.10 14.06 -3.19
N GLU A 27 -9.54 13.32 -4.20
CA GLU A 27 -9.70 11.88 -4.08
C GLU A 27 -8.36 11.17 -3.92
N ARG A 28 -8.29 10.25 -2.95
CA ARG A 28 -7.17 9.34 -2.82
C ARG A 28 -7.30 8.23 -3.85
N VAL A 29 -6.22 7.97 -4.52
CA VAL A 29 -6.15 6.95 -5.58
C VAL A 29 -4.87 6.14 -5.48
N GLU A 30 -4.92 4.91 -5.95
CA GLU A 30 -3.79 4.02 -6.14
C GLU A 30 -3.64 3.67 -7.62
N LEU A 31 -2.46 3.26 -8.04
CA LEU A 31 -2.20 2.72 -9.37
C LEU A 31 -1.78 1.25 -9.27
N PHE A 32 -2.52 0.36 -9.92
CA PHE A 32 -2.18 -1.06 -10.03
C PHE A 32 -1.75 -1.36 -11.47
N LYS A 33 -0.47 -1.40 -11.72
CA LYS A 33 0.11 -1.53 -13.08
C LYS A 33 -0.50 -0.53 -14.07
N GLY A 34 -0.54 0.72 -13.66
CA GLY A 34 -1.09 1.84 -14.43
C GLY A 34 -2.59 2.01 -14.37
N LYS A 35 -3.36 1.04 -13.86
CA LYS A 35 -4.81 1.18 -13.69
C LYS A 35 -5.12 1.98 -12.43
N LEU A 36 -6.02 2.95 -12.58
CA LEU A 36 -6.46 3.80 -11.50
C LEU A 36 -7.49 3.08 -10.62
N PHE A 37 -7.27 3.15 -9.31
CA PHE A 37 -8.20 2.68 -8.29
C PHE A 37 -8.50 3.82 -7.31
N LYS A 38 -9.78 4.14 -7.16
CA LYS A 38 -10.22 5.13 -6.18
C LYS A 38 -10.36 4.46 -4.81
N MET A 39 -9.70 5.03 -3.81
CA MET A 39 -9.79 4.54 -2.43
C MET A 39 -11.09 4.98 -1.78
N ALA A 40 -11.71 4.09 -1.02
CA ALA A 40 -12.86 4.42 -0.19
C ALA A 40 -12.44 5.14 1.10
N ALA A 41 -13.36 5.91 1.68
CA ALA A 41 -13.15 6.48 3.01
C ALA A 41 -13.12 5.34 4.05
N PRO A 42 -12.19 5.39 5.03
CA PRO A 42 -12.08 4.35 6.05
C PRO A 42 -13.27 4.39 7.02
N SER A 43 -13.70 3.21 7.47
CA SER A 43 -14.73 3.09 8.51
C SER A 43 -14.19 3.49 9.90
N ILE A 44 -15.10 3.68 10.86
CA ILE A 44 -14.71 3.96 12.26
C ILE A 44 -13.86 2.84 12.85
N ASP A 45 -14.20 1.58 12.57
CA ASP A 45 -13.45 0.44 13.10
C ASP A 45 -12.09 0.29 12.44
N HIS A 46 -11.99 0.55 11.13
CA HIS A 46 -10.72 0.68 10.46
C HIS A 46 -9.81 1.72 11.16
N GLN A 47 -10.34 2.92 11.43
CA GLN A 47 -9.60 3.99 12.11
C GLN A 47 -9.18 3.62 13.54
N ARG A 48 -10.03 2.93 14.28
CA ARG A 48 -9.71 2.44 15.63
C ARG A 48 -8.56 1.44 15.63
N ILE A 49 -8.58 0.51 14.68
CA ILE A 49 -7.55 -0.51 14.53
C ILE A 49 -6.23 0.14 14.07
N SER A 50 -6.28 0.96 13.02
CA SER A 50 -5.12 1.69 12.51
C SER A 50 -4.42 2.49 13.61
N ARG A 51 -5.18 3.26 14.41
CA ARG A 51 -4.63 4.02 15.54
C ARG A 51 -3.95 3.13 16.58
N ARG A 52 -4.56 2.01 16.95
CA ARG A 52 -3.99 1.10 17.96
C ARG A 52 -2.69 0.46 17.45
N LEU A 53 -2.68 0.01 16.21
CA LEU A 53 -1.49 -0.57 15.60
C LEU A 53 -0.37 0.45 15.44
N THR A 54 -0.71 1.68 15.02
CA THR A 54 0.26 2.78 14.92
C THR A 54 0.93 3.06 16.27
N LEU A 55 0.18 3.10 17.36
CA LEU A 55 0.73 3.34 18.70
C LEU A 55 1.64 2.18 19.15
N LEU A 56 1.22 0.94 18.96
CA LEU A 56 1.98 -0.24 19.36
C LEU A 56 3.28 -0.38 18.55
N LEU A 57 3.16 -0.35 17.24
CA LEU A 57 4.30 -0.51 16.34
C LEU A 57 5.21 0.71 16.33
N GLY A 58 4.64 1.92 16.38
CA GLY A 58 5.39 3.16 16.48
C GLY A 58 6.30 3.16 17.70
N ASN A 59 5.77 2.81 18.88
CA ASN A 59 6.58 2.67 20.09
C ASN A 59 7.67 1.58 19.96
N TYR A 60 7.34 0.48 19.30
CA TYR A 60 8.29 -0.60 19.08
C TYR A 60 9.49 -0.18 18.22
N PHE A 61 9.25 0.65 17.18
CA PHE A 61 10.30 1.08 16.27
C PHE A 61 11.12 2.30 16.74
N ILE A 62 10.74 2.95 17.85
CA ILE A 62 11.55 4.05 18.43
C ILE A 62 12.98 3.56 18.71
N GLY A 63 13.96 4.27 18.15
CA GLY A 63 15.38 3.97 18.32
C GLY A 63 15.88 2.75 17.55
N LYS A 64 15.07 2.20 16.64
CA LYS A 64 15.47 1.12 15.72
C LYS A 64 15.78 1.67 14.33
N PRO A 65 16.52 0.92 13.51
CA PRO A 65 16.90 1.38 12.16
C PRO A 65 15.73 1.40 11.17
N CYS A 66 14.64 0.67 11.46
CA CYS A 66 13.45 0.63 10.59
C CYS A 66 12.45 1.71 11.01
N GLU A 67 11.77 2.28 10.03
CA GLU A 67 10.76 3.31 10.23
C GLU A 67 9.37 2.81 9.89
N LEU A 68 8.37 3.18 10.72
CA LEU A 68 6.95 2.91 10.48
C LEU A 68 6.30 4.10 9.80
N PHE A 69 5.60 3.84 8.70
CA PHE A 69 4.78 4.82 7.99
C PHE A 69 3.32 4.42 8.00
N THR A 70 2.44 5.42 8.01
CA THR A 70 0.98 5.25 7.97
C THR A 70 0.40 5.97 6.76
N ALA A 71 -0.71 5.48 6.22
CA ALA A 71 -1.42 6.17 5.14
C ALA A 71 -1.84 7.61 5.56
N PRO A 72 -1.81 8.59 4.62
CA PRO A 72 -1.38 8.47 3.23
C PRO A 72 0.15 8.49 3.08
N PHE A 73 0.71 7.44 2.53
CA PHE A 73 2.15 7.35 2.24
C PHE A 73 2.34 6.52 0.98
N ASP A 74 2.91 7.13 -0.05
CA ASP A 74 3.08 6.47 -1.35
C ASP A 74 4.21 5.42 -1.29
N VAL A 75 3.88 4.22 -1.71
CA VAL A 75 4.82 3.13 -2.00
C VAL A 75 4.81 2.91 -3.50
N VAL A 76 5.90 3.26 -4.16
CA VAL A 76 6.10 3.04 -5.59
C VAL A 76 6.82 1.73 -5.79
N LEU A 77 6.17 0.78 -6.45
CA LEU A 77 6.74 -0.52 -6.79
C LEU A 77 7.18 -0.51 -8.25
N PRO A 78 8.48 -0.36 -8.54
CA PRO A 78 8.98 -0.37 -9.92
C PRO A 78 8.74 -1.73 -10.55
N SER A 79 8.30 -1.72 -11.81
CA SER A 79 8.18 -2.95 -12.59
C SER A 79 9.55 -3.47 -13.02
N LYS A 80 9.63 -4.76 -13.34
CA LYS A 80 10.85 -5.37 -13.94
C LYS A 80 11.23 -4.72 -15.27
N GLU A 81 10.28 -4.07 -15.93
CA GLU A 81 10.46 -3.37 -17.21
C GLU A 81 10.90 -1.91 -17.01
N GLY A 82 11.11 -1.48 -15.76
CA GLY A 82 11.53 -0.11 -15.43
C GLY A 82 10.44 0.94 -15.56
N THR A 83 9.17 0.53 -15.59
CA THR A 83 8.03 1.46 -15.63
C THR A 83 7.46 1.64 -14.23
N ASP A 84 7.48 2.88 -13.72
CA ASP A 84 6.88 3.24 -12.43
C ASP A 84 5.37 3.46 -12.64
N ASN A 85 4.61 2.37 -12.59
CA ASN A 85 3.16 2.39 -12.83
C ASN A 85 2.35 1.71 -11.71
N THR A 86 3.00 1.33 -10.61
CA THR A 86 2.34 0.77 -9.43
C THR A 86 2.62 1.67 -8.24
N VAL A 87 1.57 2.29 -7.72
CA VAL A 87 1.61 3.20 -6.58
C VAL A 87 0.54 2.76 -5.60
N LEU A 88 0.94 2.32 -4.43
CA LEU A 88 0.05 1.85 -3.36
C LEU A 88 0.17 2.75 -2.14
N GLN A 89 -0.90 2.84 -1.36
CA GLN A 89 -0.93 3.55 -0.08
C GLN A 89 -1.38 2.60 1.02
N PRO A 90 -0.50 1.70 1.49
CA PRO A 90 -0.84 0.76 2.55
C PRO A 90 -1.24 1.49 3.82
N ASP A 91 -2.13 0.88 4.62
CA ASP A 91 -2.54 1.46 5.90
C ASP A 91 -1.35 1.65 6.84
N LEU A 92 -0.45 0.65 6.90
CA LEU A 92 0.85 0.76 7.56
C LEU A 92 1.92 0.03 6.74
N CYS A 93 3.14 0.56 6.76
CA CYS A 93 4.30 -0.18 6.26
C CYS A 93 5.56 0.14 7.07
N VAL A 94 6.54 -0.75 7.01
CA VAL A 94 7.84 -0.59 7.63
C VAL A 94 8.91 -0.62 6.56
N VAL A 95 9.83 0.34 6.63
CA VAL A 95 10.97 0.46 5.72
C VAL A 95 12.25 0.49 6.54
N CYS A 96 13.16 -0.44 6.26
CA CYS A 96 14.44 -0.57 6.97
C CYS A 96 15.63 -0.04 6.15
N ASP A 97 15.47 0.02 4.83
CA ASP A 97 16.49 0.55 3.94
C ASP A 97 16.27 2.05 3.68
N PRO A 98 17.12 2.94 4.21
CA PRO A 98 16.97 4.38 4.05
C PRO A 98 17.10 4.85 2.59
N GLU A 99 17.75 4.09 1.71
CA GLU A 99 17.86 4.45 0.30
C GLU A 99 16.48 4.48 -0.39
N LYS A 100 15.53 3.66 0.07
CA LYS A 100 14.15 3.68 -0.43
C LYS A 100 13.38 4.95 -0.05
N LEU A 101 13.89 5.73 0.89
CA LEU A 101 13.30 6.97 1.42
C LEU A 101 14.09 8.22 0.98
N ALA A 102 15.08 8.08 0.11
CA ALA A 102 16.06 9.11 -0.19
C ALA A 102 15.48 10.43 -0.74
N ASP A 103 14.31 10.41 -1.39
CA ASP A 103 13.65 11.63 -1.88
C ASP A 103 12.85 12.38 -0.81
N GLY A 104 12.69 11.81 0.39
CA GLY A 104 11.95 12.38 1.52
C GLY A 104 10.43 12.48 1.31
N LYS A 105 9.86 11.78 0.32
CA LYS A 105 8.43 11.90 -0.05
C LYS A 105 7.68 10.58 -0.09
N ARG A 106 8.36 9.47 -0.39
CA ARG A 106 7.77 8.17 -0.65
C ARG A 106 8.73 7.04 -0.31
N CYS A 107 8.22 5.82 -0.30
CA CYS A 107 9.05 4.62 -0.42
C CYS A 107 9.18 4.24 -1.90
N TYR A 108 10.40 4.20 -2.42
CA TYR A 108 10.68 3.71 -3.77
C TYR A 108 11.27 2.30 -3.70
N GLY A 109 10.50 1.33 -4.09
CA GLY A 109 10.79 -0.09 -3.92
C GLY A 109 9.90 -0.76 -2.88
N ALA A 110 10.10 -2.06 -2.67
CA ALA A 110 9.32 -2.84 -1.72
C ALA A 110 9.62 -2.46 -0.27
N PRO A 111 8.63 -2.10 0.57
CA PRO A 111 8.78 -2.06 2.02
C PRO A 111 9.16 -3.45 2.56
N ASP A 112 9.73 -3.50 3.77
CA ASP A 112 10.06 -4.76 4.43
C ASP A 112 8.82 -5.47 4.97
N TRP A 113 7.82 -4.70 5.39
CA TRP A 113 6.56 -5.17 5.91
C TRP A 113 5.41 -4.24 5.53
N VAL A 114 4.25 -4.80 5.23
CA VAL A 114 3.04 -4.06 4.86
C VAL A 114 1.84 -4.62 5.62
N LEU A 115 0.92 -3.75 6.02
CA LEU A 115 -0.37 -4.11 6.60
C LEU A 115 -1.52 -3.35 5.94
N GLU A 116 -2.57 -4.08 5.62
CA GLU A 116 -3.85 -3.56 5.15
C GLU A 116 -4.97 -3.96 6.10
N ILE A 117 -5.88 -3.03 6.39
CA ILE A 117 -7.07 -3.24 7.20
C ILE A 117 -8.27 -3.26 6.27
N VAL A 118 -8.93 -4.39 6.18
CA VAL A 118 -10.04 -4.59 5.25
C VAL A 118 -11.25 -3.75 5.64
N SER A 119 -11.86 -3.11 4.65
CA SER A 119 -13.18 -2.50 4.76
C SER A 119 -14.22 -3.31 3.96
N PRO A 120 -15.49 -3.40 4.39
CA PRO A 120 -16.48 -4.36 3.85
C PRO A 120 -16.80 -4.21 2.35
N SER A 121 -16.52 -3.07 1.76
CA SER A 121 -17.12 -2.66 0.48
C SER A 121 -16.33 -2.99 -0.79
N ASN A 122 -15.48 -3.97 -0.89
CA ASN A 122 -14.83 -4.49 -2.13
C ASN A 122 -13.53 -5.27 -1.83
N ALA A 123 -13.44 -5.72 -0.61
CA ALA A 123 -12.22 -6.19 0.02
C ALA A 123 -11.50 -7.30 -0.74
N GLU A 124 -12.19 -8.38 -1.10
CA GLU A 124 -11.56 -9.60 -1.63
C GLU A 124 -10.83 -9.37 -2.97
N LYS A 125 -11.47 -8.69 -3.92
CA LYS A 125 -10.89 -8.47 -5.24
C LYS A 125 -9.69 -7.53 -5.21
N GLU A 126 -9.76 -6.50 -4.36
CA GLU A 126 -8.69 -5.54 -4.17
C GLU A 126 -7.51 -6.16 -3.43
N LEU A 127 -7.80 -6.90 -2.35
CA LEU A 127 -6.79 -7.63 -1.59
C LEU A 127 -6.03 -8.66 -2.44
N ASN A 128 -6.72 -9.42 -3.28
CA ASN A 128 -6.08 -10.38 -4.17
C ASN A 128 -5.13 -9.69 -5.17
N LYS A 129 -5.49 -8.50 -5.65
CA LYS A 129 -4.61 -7.71 -6.51
C LYS A 129 -3.39 -7.19 -5.73
N LYS A 130 -3.60 -6.62 -4.55
CA LYS A 130 -2.51 -6.14 -3.69
C LYS A 130 -1.58 -7.28 -3.28
N LEU A 131 -2.13 -8.45 -2.92
CA LEU A 131 -1.36 -9.66 -2.62
C LEU A 131 -0.40 -10.03 -3.77
N ALA A 132 -0.92 -10.05 -5.01
CA ALA A 132 -0.11 -10.35 -6.18
C ALA A 132 0.98 -9.28 -6.43
N LEU A 133 0.66 -8.00 -6.25
CA LEU A 133 1.62 -6.90 -6.42
C LEU A 133 2.73 -6.92 -5.36
N TYR A 134 2.39 -7.16 -4.09
CA TYR A 134 3.37 -7.26 -3.02
C TYR A 134 4.24 -8.51 -3.15
N GLU A 135 3.67 -9.64 -3.57
CA GLU A 135 4.43 -10.86 -3.87
C GLU A 135 5.42 -10.63 -5.02
N GLU A 136 4.95 -10.04 -6.13
CA GLU A 136 5.79 -9.73 -7.30
C GLU A 136 6.94 -8.77 -6.94
N ALA A 137 6.66 -7.79 -6.09
CA ALA A 137 7.64 -6.84 -5.59
C ALA A 137 8.55 -7.42 -4.50
N GLN A 138 8.31 -8.67 -4.06
CA GLN A 138 9.09 -9.38 -3.03
C GLN A 138 9.06 -8.68 -1.66
N VAL A 139 7.90 -8.12 -1.27
CA VAL A 139 7.69 -7.65 0.11
C VAL A 139 7.80 -8.84 1.05
N ALA A 140 8.68 -8.75 2.06
CA ALA A 140 9.03 -9.90 2.89
C ALA A 140 7.83 -10.44 3.69
N GLU A 141 6.98 -9.54 4.17
CA GLU A 141 5.81 -9.93 4.98
C GLU A 141 4.64 -8.97 4.72
N TYR A 142 3.46 -9.53 4.42
CA TYR A 142 2.23 -8.80 4.16
C TYR A 142 1.13 -9.29 5.10
N TRP A 143 0.53 -8.39 5.86
CA TRP A 143 -0.52 -8.69 6.82
C TRP A 143 -1.86 -8.11 6.39
N VAL A 144 -2.92 -8.88 6.55
CA VAL A 144 -4.30 -8.47 6.28
C VAL A 144 -5.13 -8.64 7.54
N VAL A 145 -5.58 -7.52 8.08
CA VAL A 145 -6.51 -7.49 9.23
C VAL A 145 -7.93 -7.48 8.71
N ARG A 146 -8.74 -8.44 9.14
CA ARG A 146 -10.16 -8.59 8.82
C ARG A 146 -11.00 -8.27 10.08
N PRO A 147 -11.48 -7.03 10.23
CA PRO A 147 -12.14 -6.60 11.48
C PRO A 147 -13.44 -7.34 11.77
N GLU A 148 -14.24 -7.63 10.74
CA GLU A 148 -15.56 -8.30 10.90
C GLU A 148 -15.39 -9.75 11.33
N GLU A 149 -14.45 -10.48 10.73
CA GLU A 149 -14.13 -11.87 11.05
C GLU A 149 -13.27 -11.98 12.32
N LYS A 150 -12.65 -10.89 12.75
CA LYS A 150 -11.65 -10.84 13.84
C LYS A 150 -10.44 -11.73 13.55
N GLU A 151 -10.01 -11.73 12.29
CA GLU A 151 -8.92 -12.55 11.79
C GLU A 151 -7.74 -11.69 11.33
N LEU A 152 -6.55 -12.30 11.37
CA LEU A 152 -5.32 -11.76 10.83
C LEU A 152 -4.66 -12.81 9.94
N ASP A 153 -4.58 -12.52 8.65
CA ASP A 153 -3.79 -13.33 7.72
C ASP A 153 -2.37 -12.75 7.64
N ARG A 154 -1.36 -13.59 7.87
CA ARG A 154 0.05 -13.24 7.65
C ARG A 154 0.56 -13.96 6.42
N PHE A 155 0.94 -13.23 5.41
CA PHE A 155 1.61 -13.74 4.22
C PHE A 155 3.12 -13.52 4.37
N VAL A 156 3.88 -14.59 4.43
CA VAL A 156 5.34 -14.56 4.58
C VAL A 156 5.97 -15.05 3.28
N LEU A 157 6.90 -14.28 2.75
CA LEU A 157 7.58 -14.60 1.50
C LEU A 157 8.59 -15.72 1.70
N GLN A 158 8.40 -16.83 1.00
CA GLN A 158 9.29 -18.00 1.02
C GLN A 158 9.53 -18.47 -0.41
N ASN A 159 10.79 -18.50 -0.82
CA ASN A 159 11.18 -18.89 -2.19
C ASN A 159 10.43 -18.10 -3.29
N GLY A 160 10.22 -16.80 -3.06
CA GLY A 160 9.56 -15.91 -4.01
C GLY A 160 8.03 -16.02 -4.07
N LYS A 161 7.41 -16.76 -3.14
CA LYS A 161 5.96 -16.96 -3.03
C LYS A 161 5.47 -16.76 -1.60
N TYR A 162 4.26 -16.24 -1.47
CA TYR A 162 3.65 -16.11 -0.15
C TYR A 162 3.11 -17.44 0.39
N THR A 163 3.45 -17.71 1.64
CA THR A 163 2.79 -18.73 2.47
C THR A 163 1.95 -18.03 3.51
N VAL A 164 0.68 -18.44 3.66
CA VAL A 164 -0.23 -17.84 4.64
C VAL A 164 -0.13 -18.56 5.98
N LEU A 165 -0.02 -17.79 7.05
CA LEU A 165 -0.13 -18.22 8.45
C LEU A 165 -1.35 -17.51 9.07
N ARG A 166 -2.22 -18.28 9.71
CA ARG A 166 -3.43 -17.79 10.39
C ARG A 166 -3.35 -18.02 11.89
#